data_b9e165de6a8da377ce3940ea86160a7e
#
_entry.id   b9e165de6a8da377ce3940ea86160a7e
#
_cell.length_a   1.000
_cell.length_b   1.000
_cell.length_c   1.000
_cell.angle_alpha   90.00
_cell.angle_beta   90.00
_cell.angle_gamma   90.00
#
_symmetry.space_group_name_H-M   'P 1'
#
loop_
_entity.id
_entity.type
_entity.pdbx_description
1 polymer ?
#
loop_
_entity_poly.entity_id
_entity_poly.type
_entity_poly.pdbx_seq_one_letter_code
_entity_poly.pdbx_strand_id
1 'polypeptide(L)' 'PFNPTTTIKYSIPNAGLVTLTVFNILGEQVKTLINQEMPAGNHTVQFNASSLASGIYLYRIQAGSFIQTKKMLLLK' A
#
# COMPACT_ATOMS: atom_id res chain seq x y z
N PRO A 1 -23.30 -5.23 6.07
CA PRO A 1 -22.69 -4.01 5.58
C PRO A 1 -21.32 -4.28 4.96
N PHE A 2 -21.01 -3.49 4.00
CA PHE A 2 -19.78 -3.61 3.27
C PHE A 2 -18.60 -3.07 4.08
N ASN A 3 -17.52 -3.82 4.11
CA ASN A 3 -16.32 -3.40 4.84
C ASN A 3 -15.25 -2.96 3.84
N PRO A 4 -14.92 -1.66 3.79
CA PRO A 4 -13.96 -1.15 2.81
C PRO A 4 -12.50 -1.39 3.19
N THR A 5 -12.24 -2.08 4.31
CA THR A 5 -10.87 -2.33 4.75
C THR A 5 -10.30 -3.54 4.02
N THR A 6 -9.11 -3.43 3.52
CA THR A 6 -8.39 -4.54 2.91
C THR A 6 -7.02 -4.68 3.54
N THR A 7 -6.46 -5.88 3.46
CA THR A 7 -5.13 -6.17 3.98
C THR A 7 -4.14 -6.24 2.83
N ILE A 8 -3.07 -5.46 2.92
CA ILE A 8 -1.98 -5.50 1.95
C ILE A 8 -0.83 -6.27 2.58
N LYS A 9 -0.39 -7.33 1.90
CA LYS A 9 0.75 -8.13 2.33
C LYS A 9 1.96 -7.72 1.50
N TYR A 10 3.08 -7.53 2.17
CA TYR A 10 4.31 -7.18 1.48
C TYR A 10 5.51 -7.81 2.17
N SER A 11 6.62 -7.88 1.44
CA SER A 11 7.84 -8.49 1.93
C SER A 11 9.01 -7.61 1.52
N ILE A 12 9.95 -7.38 2.43
CA ILE A 12 11.14 -6.59 2.13
C ILE A 12 12.40 -7.41 2.40
N PRO A 13 13.41 -7.30 1.52
CA PRO A 13 14.61 -8.13 1.63
C PRO A 13 15.57 -7.68 2.73
N ASN A 14 15.56 -6.40 3.10
CA ASN A 14 16.47 -5.86 4.10
C ASN A 14 15.73 -4.92 5.03
N ALA A 15 16.15 -4.88 6.29
CA ALA A 15 15.59 -3.94 7.26
C ALA A 15 15.95 -2.50 6.83
N GLY A 16 15.06 -1.57 7.12
CA GLY A 16 15.27 -0.17 6.82
C GLY A 16 13.98 0.60 6.74
N LEU A 17 14.07 1.82 6.23
CA LEU A 17 12.90 2.68 6.06
C LEU A 17 12.03 2.15 4.93
N VAL A 18 10.75 1.94 5.25
CA VAL A 18 9.77 1.47 4.28
C VAL A 18 8.70 2.54 4.09
N THR A 19 8.40 2.81 2.83
CA THR A 19 7.31 3.69 2.45
C THR A 19 6.32 2.91 1.60
N LEU A 20 5.05 2.92 2.00
CA LEU A 20 3.98 2.30 1.23
C LEU A 20 2.95 3.37 0.90
N THR A 21 2.81 3.68 -0.38
CA THR A 21 1.97 4.78 -0.86
C THR A 21 0.94 4.26 -1.85
N VAL A 22 -0.29 4.74 -1.73
CA VAL A 22 -1.39 4.41 -2.64
C VAL A 22 -1.62 5.56 -3.61
N PHE A 23 -1.78 5.22 -4.89
CA PHE A 23 -2.03 6.17 -5.97
C PHE A 23 -3.33 5.81 -6.67
N ASN A 24 -4.01 6.82 -7.21
CA ASN A 24 -5.15 6.57 -8.07
C ASN A 24 -4.66 6.25 -9.51
N ILE A 25 -5.60 6.01 -10.40
CA ILE A 25 -5.27 5.63 -11.78
C ILE A 25 -4.57 6.76 -12.55
N LEU A 26 -4.71 8.00 -12.08
CA LEU A 26 -4.04 9.15 -12.70
C LEU A 26 -2.62 9.33 -12.18
N GLY A 27 -2.19 8.48 -11.25
CA GLY A 27 -0.86 8.59 -10.65
C GLY A 27 -0.78 9.57 -9.50
N GLU A 28 -1.90 10.09 -9.03
CA GLU A 28 -1.92 11.00 -7.89
C GLU A 28 -1.86 10.23 -6.59
N GLN A 29 -1.02 10.69 -5.67
CA GLN A 29 -0.91 10.10 -4.35
C GLN A 29 -2.17 10.37 -3.55
N VAL A 30 -2.83 9.32 -3.08
CA VAL A 30 -4.07 9.48 -2.31
C VAL A 30 -3.88 9.15 -0.84
N LYS A 31 -2.88 8.33 -0.49
CA LYS A 31 -2.64 8.01 0.92
C LYS A 31 -1.26 7.38 1.09
N THR A 32 -0.60 7.70 2.20
CA THR A 32 0.61 6.99 2.64
C THR A 32 0.24 6.10 3.81
N LEU A 33 0.45 4.79 3.67
CA LEU A 33 0.08 3.81 4.69
C LEU A 33 1.21 3.51 5.66
N ILE A 34 2.45 3.51 5.19
CA ILE A 34 3.62 3.22 5.99
C ILE A 34 4.72 4.20 5.63
N ASN A 35 5.39 4.73 6.64
CA ASN A 35 6.57 5.55 6.48
C ASN A 35 7.37 5.42 7.76
N GLN A 36 8.04 4.25 7.92
CA GLN A 36 8.77 3.97 9.14
C GLN A 36 9.78 2.85 8.93
N GLU A 37 10.69 2.69 9.89
CA GLU A 37 11.65 1.61 9.90
C GLU A 37 10.94 0.29 10.15
N MET A 38 11.27 -0.72 9.32
CA MET A 38 10.69 -2.05 9.44
C MET A 38 11.79 -3.10 9.34
N PRO A 39 11.66 -4.23 10.07
CA PRO A 39 12.59 -5.34 9.90
C PRO A 39 12.36 -6.05 8.57
N ALA A 40 13.39 -6.75 8.10
CA ALA A 40 13.25 -7.59 6.92
C ALA A 40 12.21 -8.69 7.16
N GLY A 41 11.56 -9.14 6.10
CA GLY A 41 10.60 -10.24 6.16
C GLY A 41 9.23 -9.84 5.67
N ASN A 42 8.24 -10.64 6.08
CA ASN A 42 6.85 -10.48 5.65
C ASN A 42 6.09 -9.59 6.62
N HIS A 43 5.30 -8.70 6.05
CA HIS A 43 4.51 -7.76 6.83
C HIS A 43 3.12 -7.62 6.24
N THR A 44 2.20 -7.11 7.04
CA THR A 44 0.85 -6.77 6.59
C THR A 44 0.50 -5.38 7.07
N VAL A 45 -0.36 -4.70 6.31
CA VAL A 45 -0.93 -3.43 6.71
C VAL A 45 -2.39 -3.40 6.28
N GLN A 46 -3.23 -2.82 7.12
CA GLN A 46 -4.64 -2.66 6.77
C GLN A 46 -4.85 -1.30 6.12
N PHE A 47 -5.59 -1.31 5.03
CA PHE A 47 -5.92 -0.12 4.28
C PHE A 47 -7.42 0.11 4.36
N ASN A 48 -7.82 1.21 5.00
CA ASN A 48 -9.22 1.60 5.08
C ASN A 48 -9.51 2.55 3.93
N ALA A 49 -10.29 2.07 2.97
CA ALA A 49 -10.60 2.80 1.74
C ALA A 49 -11.99 3.44 1.79
N SER A 50 -12.54 3.67 2.97
CA SER A 50 -13.90 4.19 3.10
C SER A 50 -14.08 5.56 2.46
N SER A 51 -13.02 6.36 2.40
CA SER A 51 -13.07 7.69 1.80
C SER A 51 -12.79 7.69 0.30
N LEU A 52 -12.48 6.54 -0.30
CA LEU A 52 -12.13 6.44 -1.71
C LEU A 52 -13.29 5.87 -2.52
N ALA A 53 -13.38 6.30 -3.77
CA ALA A 53 -14.35 5.74 -4.71
C ALA A 53 -13.91 4.34 -5.15
N SER A 54 -14.87 3.53 -5.59
CA SER A 54 -14.56 2.24 -6.21
C SER A 54 -13.74 2.48 -7.48
N GLY A 55 -12.79 1.60 -7.75
CA GLY A 55 -11.97 1.71 -8.93
C GLY A 55 -10.62 1.05 -8.77
N ILE A 56 -9.74 1.34 -9.71
CA ILE A 56 -8.40 0.77 -9.74
C ILE A 56 -7.44 1.73 -9.06
N TYR A 57 -6.62 1.18 -8.16
CA TYR A 57 -5.57 1.91 -7.46
C TYR A 57 -4.27 1.16 -7.57
N LEU A 58 -3.17 1.88 -7.42
CA LEU A 58 -1.83 1.31 -7.39
C LEU A 58 -1.24 1.56 -6.01
N TYR A 59 -0.47 0.59 -5.50
CA TYR A 59 0.31 0.87 -4.31
C TYR A 59 1.77 0.53 -4.59
N ARG A 60 2.65 1.36 -4.06
CA ARG A 60 4.08 1.22 -4.24
C ARG A 60 4.77 1.07 -2.90
N ILE A 61 5.59 0.01 -2.80
CA ILE A 61 6.45 -0.24 -1.65
C ILE A 61 7.85 0.17 -2.04
N GLN A 62 8.48 0.99 -1.22
CA GLN A 62 9.86 1.38 -1.40
C GLN A 62 10.63 1.11 -0.11
N ALA A 63 11.70 0.32 -0.21
CA ALA A 63 12.53 -0.05 0.91
C ALA A 63 13.98 0.00 0.43
N GLY A 64 14.66 1.12 0.65
CA GLY A 64 15.99 1.36 0.09
C GLY A 64 15.93 1.37 -1.43
N SER A 65 16.68 0.51 -2.07
CA SER A 65 16.66 0.37 -3.53
C SER A 65 15.58 -0.58 -4.03
N PHE A 66 14.88 -1.26 -3.12
CA PHE A 66 13.80 -2.17 -3.49
C PHE A 66 12.53 -1.36 -3.72
N ILE A 67 11.95 -1.49 -4.92
CA ILE A 67 10.70 -0.82 -5.28
C ILE A 67 9.80 -1.84 -5.94
N GLN A 68 8.56 -1.94 -5.47
CA GLN A 68 7.57 -2.81 -6.06
C GLN A 68 6.24 -2.07 -6.14
N THR A 69 5.61 -2.10 -7.31
CA THR A 69 4.31 -1.47 -7.53
C THR A 69 3.31 -2.55 -7.92
N LYS A 70 2.14 -2.51 -7.31
CA LYS A 70 1.08 -3.46 -7.60
C LYS A 70 -0.24 -2.73 -7.79
N LYS A 71 -1.13 -3.36 -8.54
CA LYS A 71 -2.47 -2.84 -8.82
C LYS A 71 -3.46 -3.53 -7.89
N MET A 72 -4.44 -2.77 -7.42
CA MET A 72 -5.56 -3.35 -6.66
C MET A 72 -6.87 -2.78 -7.17
N LEU A 73 -7.92 -3.59 -7.05
CA LEU A 73 -9.27 -3.19 -7.42
C LEU A 73 -10.07 -2.98 -6.15
N LEU A 74 -10.61 -1.77 -6.00
CA LEU A 74 -11.43 -1.42 -4.85
C LEU A 74 -12.89 -1.45 -5.26
N LEU A 75 -13.66 -2.31 -4.60
CA LEU A 75 -15.09 -2.44 -4.84
C LEU A 75 -15.83 -2.15 -3.54
N LYS A 76 -16.79 -1.25 -3.61
CA LYS A 76 -17.63 -0.90 -2.46
C LYS A 76 -19.08 -1.26 -2.71
#